data_11ab7bfaebae6060b34f9fa0518bd93a
#
_entry.id   11ab7bfaebae6060b34f9fa0518bd93a
#
_cell.length_a   1.000
_cell.length_b   1.000
_cell.length_c   1.000
_cell.angle_alpha   90.00
_cell.angle_beta   90.00
_cell.angle_gamma   90.00
#
_symmetry.space_group_name_H-M   'P 1'
#
loop_
_entity.id
_entity.type
_entity.pdbx_description
1 polymer ?
#
loop_
_entity_poly.entity_id
_entity_poly.type
_entity_poly.pdbx_seq_one_letter_code
_entity_poly.pdbx_strand_id
1 'polypeptide(L)'
;MDVSRRTLVQAAGGLGAVALAKPGGAQAPSARVPVIDVHTHMFSDGWVDMVRANPDKDTRIVQGERFEEVDYLGQRIVRLSPEMTDFDLRIRNMDAAGVDLALVSLTTPSVFIGDERVSVALSNRINDDFAAAQARYPDRIRWFAALPWQYPDQAIAELRRTRERGAIGIGTTTNISGKALTDPLFKPVWKAIEDARLPVFIHPTVPHIDVSAMGMGEHGLANTVGFTADTTLCFMRMILDGFMDEFPALEMIACHGGGTMPYLAARFDQMWSKGSSSRKISQPPSSYFKRLWFDAIVYDQRTLEDLIDTVGVERVLYGSDYPFLIGDMVGILERVDKLPPPQRDAVRSGNAMRLFQL
;
A
#
# COMPACT_ATOMS: atom_id res chain seq x y z
N MET A 1 53.36 -91.03 -3.04
CA MET A 1 54.16 -90.55 -1.91
C MET A 1 53.52 -89.27 -1.47
N ASP A 2 52.85 -89.34 -0.54
CA ASP A 2 52.90 -89.13 0.90
C ASP A 2 52.15 -87.84 1.29
N VAL A 3 51.09 -88.03 1.91
CA VAL A 3 50.71 -87.86 3.32
C VAL A 3 50.46 -86.37 3.77
N SER A 4 49.22 -86.13 4.04
CA SER A 4 48.68 -85.74 5.34
C SER A 4 48.98 -84.27 5.86
N ARG A 5 48.02 -83.51 6.16
CA ARG A 5 47.49 -83.30 7.52
C ARG A 5 46.31 -82.33 7.57
N ARG A 6 45.35 -82.73 8.33
CA ARG A 6 44.14 -81.97 8.78
C ARG A 6 44.52 -80.67 9.59
N THR A 7 43.82 -79.64 9.43
CA THR A 7 43.61 -78.71 10.54
C THR A 7 42.15 -78.06 10.48
N LEU A 8 41.47 -78.19 11.57
CA LEU A 8 40.14 -77.60 11.86
C LEU A 8 40.14 -76.05 11.63
N VAL A 9 39.09 -75.59 11.05
CA VAL A 9 38.78 -74.17 11.12
C VAL A 9 37.47 -74.00 11.82
N GLN A 10 37.52 -73.25 12.93
CA GLN A 10 36.38 -72.78 13.73
C GLN A 10 35.54 -71.82 12.92
N ALA A 11 34.22 -72.02 12.91
CA ALA A 11 33.25 -71.06 12.41
C ALA A 11 33.08 -69.97 13.42
N ALA A 12 33.46 -68.74 13.08
CA ALA A 12 33.07 -67.54 13.79
C ALA A 12 31.89 -66.91 13.06
N GLY A 13 30.73 -66.94 13.71
CA GLY A 13 29.52 -66.31 13.23
C GLY A 13 29.65 -64.79 13.29
N GLY A 14 29.67 -64.15 12.12
CA GLY A 14 29.50 -62.69 11.99
C GLY A 14 28.02 -62.30 11.98
N LEU A 15 27.53 -61.77 13.09
CA LEU A 15 26.26 -61.06 13.11
C LEU A 15 26.37 -59.79 12.31
N GLY A 16 25.82 -59.79 11.11
CA GLY A 16 25.64 -58.58 10.30
C GLY A 16 24.59 -57.68 10.95
N ALA A 17 25.04 -56.55 11.47
CA ALA A 17 24.10 -55.50 11.92
C ALA A 17 23.41 -54.89 10.71
N VAL A 18 22.15 -55.21 10.52
CA VAL A 18 21.26 -54.50 9.58
C VAL A 18 21.03 -53.12 10.17
N ALA A 19 21.68 -52.10 9.60
CA ALA A 19 21.35 -50.69 9.90
C ALA A 19 19.94 -50.42 9.38
N LEU A 20 18.97 -50.33 10.29
CA LEU A 20 17.67 -49.80 10.00
C LEU A 20 17.82 -48.31 9.59
N ALA A 21 17.70 -48.06 8.29
CA ALA A 21 17.55 -46.68 7.78
C ALA A 21 16.34 -46.03 8.49
N LYS A 22 16.58 -44.98 9.23
CA LYS A 22 15.53 -44.14 9.75
C LYS A 22 14.66 -43.71 8.58
N PRO A 23 13.32 -43.83 8.66
CA PRO A 23 12.45 -43.25 7.64
C PRO A 23 12.76 -41.77 7.57
N GLY A 24 13.15 -41.28 6.37
CA GLY A 24 13.29 -39.85 6.13
C GLY A 24 12.02 -39.15 6.57
N GLY A 25 12.13 -38.28 7.55
CA GLY A 25 11.02 -37.49 8.00
C GLY A 25 10.49 -36.76 6.78
N ALA A 26 9.23 -37.04 6.42
CA ALA A 26 8.50 -36.22 5.46
C ALA A 26 8.58 -34.78 5.97
N GLN A 27 9.29 -33.94 5.26
CA GLN A 27 9.35 -32.52 5.55
C GLN A 27 7.92 -32.02 5.47
N ALA A 28 7.37 -31.53 6.57
CA ALA A 28 6.04 -30.93 6.58
C ALA A 28 6.00 -29.94 5.41
N PRO A 29 4.93 -29.90 4.60
CA PRO A 29 4.81 -28.95 3.52
C PRO A 29 5.11 -27.57 4.09
N SER A 30 6.08 -26.85 3.50
CA SER A 30 6.42 -25.49 3.92
C SER A 30 5.11 -24.69 3.91
N ALA A 31 4.77 -24.07 5.03
CA ALA A 31 3.58 -23.22 5.11
C ALA A 31 3.63 -22.24 3.95
N ARG A 32 2.52 -22.11 3.21
CA ARG A 32 2.40 -21.15 2.11
C ARG A 32 2.73 -19.74 2.63
N VAL A 33 3.59 -19.01 1.92
CA VAL A 33 3.87 -17.62 2.23
C VAL A 33 2.57 -16.83 2.06
N PRO A 34 2.11 -16.12 3.09
CA PRO A 34 0.87 -15.35 3.00
C PRO A 34 0.97 -14.22 1.97
N VAL A 35 -0.19 -13.70 1.56
CA VAL A 35 -0.32 -12.53 0.69
C VAL A 35 -0.97 -11.41 1.46
N ILE A 36 -0.26 -10.29 1.60
CA ILE A 36 -0.73 -9.09 2.31
C ILE A 36 -0.93 -7.96 1.30
N ASP A 37 -2.18 -7.59 1.08
CA ASP A 37 -2.56 -6.51 0.18
C ASP A 37 -2.52 -5.17 0.93
N VAL A 38 -1.49 -4.35 0.64
CA VAL A 38 -1.28 -3.07 1.33
C VAL A 38 -1.93 -1.88 0.63
N HIS A 39 -2.38 -2.08 -0.61
CA HIS A 39 -3.04 -1.03 -1.39
C HIS A 39 -4.38 -1.53 -1.89
N THR A 40 -5.40 -1.32 -1.07
CA THR A 40 -6.77 -1.71 -1.35
C THR A 40 -7.73 -0.80 -0.59
N HIS A 41 -8.92 -0.55 -1.17
CA HIS A 41 -9.79 0.51 -0.71
C HIS A 41 -11.15 0.00 -0.22
N MET A 42 -11.69 0.68 0.78
CA MET A 42 -13.08 0.53 1.22
C MET A 42 -13.67 1.88 1.57
N PHE A 43 -14.94 1.98 1.32
CA PHE A 43 -15.82 2.98 1.91
C PHE A 43 -16.72 2.27 2.95
N SER A 44 -17.60 3.00 3.60
CA SER A 44 -18.67 2.43 4.40
C SER A 44 -20.00 3.09 4.06
N ASP A 45 -21.09 2.36 4.24
CA ASP A 45 -22.43 2.94 4.06
C ASP A 45 -22.59 4.18 4.92
N GLY A 46 -22.01 4.16 6.14
CA GLY A 46 -22.06 5.30 7.04
C GLY A 46 -21.31 6.53 6.54
N TRP A 47 -20.16 6.36 5.90
CA TRP A 47 -19.45 7.47 5.24
C TRP A 47 -20.26 7.99 4.05
N VAL A 48 -20.80 7.09 3.21
CA VAL A 48 -21.64 7.46 2.05
C VAL A 48 -22.87 8.26 2.49
N ASP A 49 -23.58 7.80 3.53
CA ASP A 49 -24.75 8.50 4.06
C ASP A 49 -24.41 9.89 4.59
N MET A 50 -23.26 10.03 5.25
CA MET A 50 -22.81 11.32 5.75
C MET A 50 -22.46 12.28 4.62
N VAL A 51 -21.79 11.82 3.56
CA VAL A 51 -21.51 12.65 2.37
C VAL A 51 -22.81 13.06 1.68
N ARG A 52 -23.77 12.14 1.55
CA ARG A 52 -25.10 12.42 0.97
C ARG A 52 -25.84 13.48 1.76
N ALA A 53 -25.74 13.45 3.09
CA ALA A 53 -26.38 14.41 3.97
C ALA A 53 -25.66 15.77 4.07
N ASN A 54 -24.38 15.83 3.69
CA ASN A 54 -23.55 17.04 3.79
C ASN A 54 -22.80 17.32 2.48
N PRO A 55 -23.50 17.45 1.33
CA PRO A 55 -22.85 17.79 0.09
C PRO A 55 -22.21 19.19 0.18
N ASP A 56 -21.05 19.35 -0.43
CA ASP A 56 -20.43 20.65 -0.59
C ASP A 56 -20.24 21.00 -2.08
N LYS A 57 -19.57 22.10 -2.36
CA LYS A 57 -19.36 22.56 -3.74
C LYS A 57 -18.46 21.62 -4.55
N ASP A 58 -17.59 20.88 -3.87
CA ASP A 58 -16.56 20.03 -4.47
C ASP A 58 -16.92 18.54 -4.41
N THR A 59 -17.80 18.13 -3.49
CA THR A 59 -18.14 16.70 -3.26
C THR A 59 -19.63 16.48 -3.08
N ARG A 60 -20.18 15.52 -3.81
CA ARG A 60 -21.57 15.08 -3.69
C ARG A 60 -21.76 13.64 -4.17
N ILE A 61 -22.81 12.99 -3.69
CA ILE A 61 -23.28 11.72 -4.26
C ILE A 61 -24.26 12.03 -5.37
N VAL A 62 -24.07 11.42 -6.54
CA VAL A 62 -24.90 11.61 -7.72
C VAL A 62 -25.36 10.25 -8.26
N GLN A 63 -26.52 10.24 -8.94
CA GLN A 63 -27.00 9.03 -9.60
C GLN A 63 -26.19 8.76 -10.87
N GLY A 64 -25.53 7.60 -10.94
CA GLY A 64 -24.93 7.08 -12.16
C GLY A 64 -25.88 6.14 -12.92
N GLU A 65 -25.40 5.50 -13.96
CA GLU A 65 -26.23 4.59 -14.79
C GLU A 65 -26.69 3.34 -14.02
N ARG A 66 -25.83 2.76 -13.22
CA ARG A 66 -26.09 1.49 -12.51
C ARG A 66 -25.98 1.63 -10.99
N PHE A 67 -25.06 2.46 -10.52
CA PHE A 67 -24.79 2.70 -9.11
C PHE A 67 -24.76 4.21 -8.86
N GLU A 68 -24.90 4.62 -7.61
CA GLU A 68 -24.51 5.98 -7.20
C GLU A 68 -23.01 6.16 -7.38
N GLU A 69 -22.59 7.39 -7.56
CA GLU A 69 -21.19 7.75 -7.80
C GLU A 69 -20.81 8.94 -6.93
N VAL A 70 -19.57 8.99 -6.49
CA VAL A 70 -18.99 10.17 -5.87
C VAL A 70 -18.50 11.10 -6.98
N ASP A 71 -19.15 12.26 -7.07
CA ASP A 71 -18.67 13.38 -7.89
C ASP A 71 -17.76 14.25 -7.00
N TYR A 72 -16.50 14.38 -7.42
CA TYR A 72 -15.51 15.20 -6.74
C TYR A 72 -14.86 16.14 -7.75
N LEU A 73 -14.91 17.44 -7.49
CA LEU A 73 -14.40 18.48 -8.39
C LEU A 73 -14.98 18.36 -9.82
N GLY A 74 -16.24 17.93 -9.94
CA GLY A 74 -16.91 17.74 -11.23
C GLY A 74 -16.52 16.46 -11.97
N GLN A 75 -15.78 15.56 -11.34
CA GLN A 75 -15.40 14.27 -11.89
C GLN A 75 -16.03 13.11 -11.09
N ARG A 76 -16.58 12.13 -11.78
CA ARG A 76 -17.14 10.90 -11.18
C ARG A 76 -16.03 9.91 -10.90
N ILE A 77 -15.48 9.96 -9.69
CA ILE A 77 -14.24 9.27 -9.33
C ILE A 77 -14.47 7.90 -8.69
N VAL A 78 -15.60 7.70 -8.03
CA VAL A 78 -15.92 6.44 -7.33
C VAL A 78 -17.32 5.99 -7.72
N ARG A 79 -17.42 4.76 -8.20
CA ARG A 79 -18.70 4.06 -8.38
C ARG A 79 -18.99 3.25 -7.12
N LEU A 80 -20.08 3.56 -6.43
CA LEU A 80 -20.47 2.92 -5.16
C LEU A 80 -21.13 1.57 -5.42
N SER A 81 -20.37 0.62 -5.95
CA SER A 81 -20.80 -0.76 -6.10
C SER A 81 -20.70 -1.51 -4.75
N PRO A 82 -21.35 -2.68 -4.61
CA PRO A 82 -21.26 -3.48 -3.38
C PRO A 82 -19.83 -3.80 -2.94
N GLU A 83 -18.89 -3.95 -3.88
CA GLU A 83 -17.49 -4.20 -3.58
C GLU A 83 -16.83 -3.05 -2.82
N MET A 84 -17.41 -1.84 -2.88
CA MET A 84 -16.88 -0.65 -2.21
C MET A 84 -17.25 -0.60 -0.72
N THR A 85 -18.36 -1.25 -0.28
CA THR A 85 -18.87 -1.12 1.10
C THR A 85 -19.13 -2.44 1.82
N ASP A 86 -19.29 -3.56 1.10
CA ASP A 86 -19.59 -4.88 1.67
C ASP A 86 -18.31 -5.64 2.04
N PHE A 87 -17.99 -5.68 3.33
CA PHE A 87 -16.85 -6.44 3.86
C PHE A 87 -17.02 -7.97 3.72
N ASP A 88 -18.25 -8.52 3.75
CA ASP A 88 -18.44 -9.96 3.52
C ASP A 88 -18.12 -10.34 2.08
N LEU A 89 -18.51 -9.48 1.12
CA LEU A 89 -18.15 -9.65 -0.29
C LEU A 89 -16.62 -9.53 -0.49
N ARG A 90 -15.99 -8.57 0.19
CA ARG A 90 -14.53 -8.42 0.16
C ARG A 90 -13.82 -9.69 0.60
N ILE A 91 -14.21 -10.28 1.73
CA ILE A 91 -13.59 -11.52 2.22
C ILE A 91 -13.71 -12.64 1.18
N ARG A 92 -14.89 -12.82 0.58
CA ARG A 92 -15.09 -13.83 -0.48
C ARG A 92 -14.16 -13.56 -1.70
N ASN A 93 -14.02 -12.31 -2.11
CA ASN A 93 -13.16 -11.95 -3.24
C ASN A 93 -11.68 -12.14 -2.92
N MET A 94 -11.25 -11.83 -1.70
CA MET A 94 -9.89 -12.13 -1.21
C MET A 94 -9.62 -13.65 -1.21
N ASP A 95 -10.58 -14.46 -0.75
CA ASP A 95 -10.45 -15.94 -0.76
C ASP A 95 -10.29 -16.46 -2.19
N ALA A 96 -11.09 -15.95 -3.13
CA ALA A 96 -11.02 -16.33 -4.54
C ALA A 96 -9.68 -15.91 -5.19
N ALA A 97 -9.09 -14.80 -4.77
CA ALA A 97 -7.82 -14.27 -5.29
C ALA A 97 -6.59 -14.81 -4.55
N GLY A 98 -6.77 -15.52 -3.42
CA GLY A 98 -5.66 -16.02 -2.61
C GLY A 98 -4.98 -14.95 -1.75
N VAL A 99 -5.67 -13.85 -1.43
CA VAL A 99 -5.19 -12.79 -0.53
C VAL A 99 -5.56 -13.12 0.92
N ASP A 100 -4.59 -13.15 1.81
CA ASP A 100 -4.79 -13.54 3.21
C ASP A 100 -5.18 -12.37 4.10
N LEU A 101 -4.56 -11.21 3.92
CA LEU A 101 -4.77 -10.02 4.73
C LEU A 101 -4.87 -8.78 3.83
N ALA A 102 -5.84 -7.93 4.08
CA ALA A 102 -6.00 -6.63 3.41
C ALA A 102 -5.80 -5.48 4.40
N LEU A 103 -5.00 -4.49 4.00
CA LEU A 103 -4.82 -3.23 4.71
C LEU A 103 -5.69 -2.17 4.02
N VAL A 104 -6.93 -2.04 4.49
CA VAL A 104 -7.91 -1.18 3.82
C VAL A 104 -7.68 0.29 4.12
N SER A 105 -7.88 1.13 3.11
CA SER A 105 -7.80 2.58 3.22
C SER A 105 -9.03 3.26 2.61
N LEU A 106 -9.40 4.42 3.15
CA LEU A 106 -10.27 5.35 2.45
C LEU A 106 -9.43 6.09 1.41
N THR A 107 -9.97 6.24 0.21
CA THR A 107 -9.32 7.01 -0.87
C THR A 107 -10.06 8.33 -1.14
N THR A 108 -9.73 8.99 -2.23
CA THR A 108 -10.34 10.24 -2.69
C THR A 108 -11.87 10.15 -2.73
N PRO A 109 -12.61 11.16 -2.23
CA PRO A 109 -12.16 12.46 -1.70
C PRO A 109 -11.71 12.44 -0.23
N SER A 110 -11.62 11.26 0.39
CA SER A 110 -11.25 11.08 1.79
C SER A 110 -12.25 11.73 2.75
N VAL A 111 -11.76 12.42 3.78
CA VAL A 111 -12.58 13.13 4.78
C VAL A 111 -12.50 14.65 4.63
N PHE A 112 -11.93 15.14 3.50
CA PHE A 112 -11.66 16.55 3.26
C PHE A 112 -12.87 17.28 2.68
N ILE A 113 -14.03 17.10 3.31
CA ILE A 113 -15.34 17.54 2.83
C ILE A 113 -15.96 18.47 3.86
N GLY A 114 -16.58 19.56 3.38
CA GLY A 114 -17.32 20.49 4.20
C GLY A 114 -16.46 21.30 5.19
N ASP A 115 -17.07 21.69 6.31
CA ASP A 115 -16.41 22.39 7.41
C ASP A 115 -15.71 21.44 8.40
N GLU A 116 -15.08 21.99 9.44
CA GLU A 116 -14.39 21.22 10.49
C GLU A 116 -15.31 20.16 11.10
N ARG A 117 -16.54 20.53 11.43
CA ARG A 117 -17.50 19.62 12.05
C ARG A 117 -17.81 18.41 11.17
N VAL A 118 -18.00 18.64 9.86
CA VAL A 118 -18.30 17.56 8.90
C VAL A 118 -17.06 16.70 8.66
N SER A 119 -15.91 17.29 8.41
CA SER A 119 -14.64 16.57 8.17
C SER A 119 -14.25 15.69 9.36
N VAL A 120 -14.34 16.21 10.59
CA VAL A 120 -14.06 15.43 11.82
C VAL A 120 -15.08 14.31 11.99
N ALA A 121 -16.37 14.57 11.76
CA ALA A 121 -17.40 13.54 11.88
C ALA A 121 -17.24 12.42 10.84
N LEU A 122 -16.86 12.75 9.59
CA LEU A 122 -16.53 11.77 8.54
C LEU A 122 -15.32 10.92 8.93
N SER A 123 -14.27 11.57 9.47
CA SER A 123 -13.07 10.88 9.95
C SER A 123 -13.40 9.88 11.05
N ASN A 124 -14.12 10.32 12.08
CA ASN A 124 -14.55 9.45 13.17
C ASN A 124 -15.39 8.27 12.65
N ARG A 125 -16.34 8.55 11.76
CA ARG A 125 -17.24 7.53 11.22
C ARG A 125 -16.50 6.44 10.46
N ILE A 126 -15.69 6.79 9.48
CA ILE A 126 -15.00 5.80 8.66
C ILE A 126 -13.99 4.98 9.48
N ASN A 127 -13.27 5.63 10.41
CA ASN A 127 -12.32 4.96 11.29
C ASN A 127 -13.01 3.99 12.25
N ASP A 128 -14.20 4.34 12.75
CA ASP A 128 -15.00 3.43 13.59
C ASP A 128 -15.52 2.23 12.79
N ASP A 129 -15.96 2.44 11.55
CA ASP A 129 -16.42 1.38 10.66
C ASP A 129 -15.26 0.42 10.31
N PHE A 130 -14.06 0.93 10.07
CA PHE A 130 -12.86 0.11 9.82
C PHE A 130 -12.42 -0.67 11.06
N ALA A 131 -12.47 -0.06 12.25
CA ALA A 131 -12.18 -0.76 13.49
C ALA A 131 -13.20 -1.89 13.76
N ALA A 132 -14.48 -1.66 13.46
CA ALA A 132 -15.52 -2.68 13.55
C ALA A 132 -15.29 -3.82 12.54
N ALA A 133 -14.88 -3.51 11.31
CA ALA A 133 -14.53 -4.51 10.31
C ALA A 133 -13.33 -5.37 10.75
N GLN A 134 -12.29 -4.76 11.32
CA GLN A 134 -11.16 -5.51 11.89
C GLN A 134 -11.60 -6.40 13.06
N ALA A 135 -12.49 -5.92 13.95
CA ALA A 135 -12.99 -6.73 15.04
C ALA A 135 -13.81 -7.95 14.55
N ARG A 136 -14.53 -7.79 13.44
CA ARG A 136 -15.28 -8.87 12.78
C ARG A 136 -14.38 -9.87 12.03
N TYR A 137 -13.29 -9.40 11.45
CA TYR A 137 -12.33 -10.18 10.64
C TYR A 137 -10.88 -9.97 11.10
N PRO A 138 -10.56 -10.37 12.35
CA PRO A 138 -9.29 -10.00 12.99
C PRO A 138 -8.03 -10.52 12.27
N ASP A 139 -8.14 -11.63 11.53
CA ASP A 139 -7.01 -12.21 10.77
C ASP A 139 -7.02 -11.82 9.28
N ARG A 140 -8.01 -11.01 8.84
CA ARG A 140 -8.22 -10.70 7.42
C ARG A 140 -8.17 -9.22 7.10
N ILE A 141 -8.43 -8.34 8.06
CA ILE A 141 -8.51 -6.88 7.87
C ILE A 141 -7.59 -6.17 8.85
N ARG A 142 -6.82 -5.25 8.31
CA ARG A 142 -6.17 -4.13 9.00
C ARG A 142 -6.54 -2.84 8.27
N TRP A 143 -6.24 -1.69 8.83
CA TRP A 143 -6.69 -0.45 8.25
C TRP A 143 -5.77 0.74 8.52
N PHE A 144 -5.81 1.68 7.59
CA PHE A 144 -5.19 2.98 7.69
C PHE A 144 -6.20 4.01 8.20
N ALA A 145 -5.84 4.79 9.20
CA ALA A 145 -6.70 5.85 9.71
C ALA A 145 -6.76 7.01 8.70
N ALA A 146 -7.98 7.52 8.48
CA ALA A 146 -8.23 8.74 7.73
C ALA A 146 -8.33 9.91 8.71
N LEU A 147 -7.45 10.91 8.59
CA LEU A 147 -7.35 12.04 9.51
C LEU A 147 -7.88 13.34 8.87
N PRO A 148 -8.54 14.24 9.63
CA PRO A 148 -8.99 15.55 9.14
C PRO A 148 -7.83 16.57 9.11
N TRP A 149 -6.89 16.40 8.20
CA TRP A 149 -5.62 17.14 8.11
C TRP A 149 -5.77 18.66 8.08
N GLN A 150 -6.87 19.17 7.52
CA GLN A 150 -7.13 20.61 7.46
C GLN A 150 -7.21 21.24 8.87
N TYR A 151 -7.43 20.41 9.89
CA TYR A 151 -7.62 20.78 11.29
C TYR A 151 -6.60 20.02 12.16
N PRO A 152 -5.35 20.51 12.26
CA PRO A 152 -4.22 19.75 12.83
C PRO A 152 -4.47 19.23 14.26
N ASP A 153 -5.10 20.01 15.12
CA ASP A 153 -5.40 19.58 16.50
C ASP A 153 -6.37 18.39 16.50
N GLN A 154 -7.40 18.43 15.64
CA GLN A 154 -8.37 17.35 15.47
C GLN A 154 -7.70 16.12 14.86
N ALA A 155 -6.83 16.32 13.85
CA ALA A 155 -6.08 15.24 13.23
C ALA A 155 -5.18 14.52 14.24
N ILE A 156 -4.49 15.25 15.11
CA ILE A 156 -3.63 14.67 16.17
C ILE A 156 -4.48 13.94 17.22
N ALA A 157 -5.63 14.49 17.60
CA ALA A 157 -6.55 13.82 18.53
C ALA A 157 -7.06 12.49 17.92
N GLU A 158 -7.47 12.51 16.66
CA GLU A 158 -7.96 11.33 15.95
C GLU A 158 -6.85 10.29 15.70
N LEU A 159 -5.62 10.71 15.43
CA LEU A 159 -4.46 9.81 15.33
C LEU A 159 -4.26 9.00 16.63
N ARG A 160 -4.34 9.64 17.78
CA ARG A 160 -4.23 8.98 19.09
C ARG A 160 -5.37 7.98 19.30
N ARG A 161 -6.61 8.43 19.04
CA ARG A 161 -7.81 7.61 19.18
C ARG A 161 -7.77 6.37 18.29
N THR A 162 -7.39 6.52 17.03
CA THR A 162 -7.37 5.43 16.04
C THR A 162 -6.25 4.44 16.31
N ARG A 163 -5.08 4.89 16.79
CA ARG A 163 -4.00 4.00 17.21
C ARG A 163 -4.45 3.05 18.33
N GLU A 164 -5.16 3.55 19.33
CA GLU A 164 -5.73 2.74 20.43
C GLU A 164 -6.78 1.74 19.93
N ARG A 165 -7.41 2.00 18.79
CA ARG A 165 -8.41 1.15 18.16
C ARG A 165 -7.84 0.18 17.10
N GLY A 166 -6.52 0.17 16.92
CA GLY A 166 -5.85 -0.81 16.07
C GLY A 166 -5.52 -0.35 14.65
N ALA A 167 -5.58 0.95 14.36
CA ALA A 167 -5.02 1.48 13.10
C ALA A 167 -3.52 1.19 13.04
N ILE A 168 -3.04 0.67 11.91
CA ILE A 168 -1.64 0.28 11.74
C ILE A 168 -0.83 1.30 10.93
N GLY A 169 -1.47 2.33 10.42
CA GLY A 169 -0.88 3.41 9.63
C GLY A 169 -1.90 4.51 9.38
N ILE A 170 -1.49 5.51 8.62
CA ILE A 170 -2.31 6.65 8.22
C ILE A 170 -2.51 6.63 6.70
N GLY A 171 -3.76 6.74 6.25
CA GLY A 171 -4.10 6.95 4.84
C GLY A 171 -4.33 8.43 4.57
N THR A 172 -3.73 8.96 3.51
CA THR A 172 -3.94 10.35 3.07
C THR A 172 -3.83 10.45 1.56
N THR A 173 -4.12 11.63 1.02
CA THR A 173 -3.97 11.92 -0.40
C THR A 173 -2.72 12.77 -0.67
N THR A 174 -2.27 12.82 -1.91
CA THR A 174 -1.08 13.58 -2.36
C THR A 174 -1.14 15.08 -2.11
N ASN A 175 -2.35 15.59 -1.93
CA ASN A 175 -2.61 16.95 -1.47
C ASN A 175 -3.87 16.98 -0.60
N ILE A 176 -4.00 17.97 0.25
CA ILE A 176 -5.14 18.19 1.13
C ILE A 176 -5.87 19.44 0.68
N SER A 177 -7.00 19.29 0.01
CA SER A 177 -7.77 20.42 -0.53
C SER A 177 -6.88 21.41 -1.31
N GLY A 178 -6.00 20.89 -2.18
CA GLY A 178 -5.09 21.68 -3.01
C GLY A 178 -3.79 22.15 -2.34
N LYS A 179 -3.62 21.91 -1.05
CA LYS A 179 -2.36 22.19 -0.35
C LYS A 179 -1.39 21.02 -0.45
N ALA A 180 -0.14 21.31 -0.79
CA ALA A 180 0.91 20.29 -0.79
C ALA A 180 1.10 19.71 0.61
N LEU A 181 1.48 18.43 0.70
CA LEU A 181 1.76 17.77 1.98
C LEU A 181 2.91 18.41 2.77
N THR A 182 3.77 19.19 2.10
CA THR A 182 4.83 19.99 2.72
C THR A 182 4.38 21.37 3.24
N ASP A 183 3.07 21.69 3.14
CA ASP A 183 2.54 22.96 3.68
C ASP A 183 2.80 23.04 5.20
N PRO A 184 3.28 24.18 5.71
CA PRO A 184 3.56 24.36 7.14
C PRO A 184 2.38 24.04 8.06
N LEU A 185 1.13 24.17 7.58
CA LEU A 185 -0.06 23.79 8.33
C LEU A 185 -0.01 22.34 8.82
N PHE A 186 0.56 21.43 8.03
CA PHE A 186 0.56 19.99 8.32
C PHE A 186 1.74 19.52 9.17
N LYS A 187 2.73 20.38 9.42
CA LYS A 187 3.92 20.00 10.21
C LYS A 187 3.60 19.37 11.58
N PRO A 188 2.66 19.92 12.39
CA PRO A 188 2.31 19.30 13.66
C PRO A 188 1.76 17.87 13.50
N VAL A 189 0.98 17.62 12.45
CA VAL A 189 0.43 16.28 12.16
C VAL A 189 1.55 15.33 11.76
N TRP A 190 2.44 15.74 10.86
CA TRP A 190 3.60 14.95 10.47
C TRP A 190 4.49 14.59 11.67
N LYS A 191 4.74 15.56 12.55
CA LYS A 191 5.51 15.29 13.77
C LYS A 191 4.84 14.27 14.67
N ALA A 192 3.53 14.36 14.84
CA ALA A 192 2.76 13.40 15.63
C ALA A 192 2.78 11.98 15.02
N ILE A 193 2.73 11.87 13.68
CA ILE A 193 2.81 10.59 12.96
C ILE A 193 4.21 9.99 13.13
N GLU A 194 5.27 10.80 12.95
CA GLU A 194 6.66 10.35 13.15
C GLU A 194 6.90 9.84 14.56
N ASP A 195 6.44 10.58 15.57
CA ASP A 195 6.55 10.18 17.00
C ASP A 195 5.78 8.89 17.29
N ALA A 196 4.64 8.69 16.61
CA ALA A 196 3.86 7.47 16.72
C ALA A 196 4.48 6.28 15.96
N ARG A 197 5.46 6.53 15.08
CA ARG A 197 6.09 5.55 14.18
C ARG A 197 5.08 4.79 13.32
N LEU A 198 4.06 5.48 12.83
CA LEU A 198 3.05 4.91 11.96
C LEU A 198 3.42 5.15 10.48
N PRO A 199 3.40 4.11 9.64
CA PRO A 199 3.56 4.27 8.20
C PRO A 199 2.44 5.11 7.59
N VAL A 200 2.75 5.85 6.53
CA VAL A 200 1.79 6.69 5.82
C VAL A 200 1.61 6.20 4.39
N PHE A 201 0.39 5.79 4.08
CA PHE A 201 -0.06 5.43 2.75
C PHE A 201 -0.57 6.69 2.03
N ILE A 202 0.10 7.10 0.95
CA ILE A 202 -0.20 8.35 0.22
C ILE A 202 -0.77 7.99 -1.15
N HIS A 203 -2.09 8.14 -1.28
CA HIS A 203 -2.82 7.83 -2.51
C HIS A 203 -2.99 9.11 -3.38
N PRO A 204 -2.87 9.03 -4.71
CA PRO A 204 -3.17 10.15 -5.58
C PRO A 204 -4.62 10.62 -5.45
N THR A 205 -4.86 11.87 -5.77
CA THR A 205 -6.19 12.45 -5.88
C THR A 205 -6.34 13.20 -7.19
N VAL A 206 -7.52 13.75 -7.44
CA VAL A 206 -7.73 14.62 -8.61
C VAL A 206 -6.75 15.81 -8.50
N PRO A 207 -5.84 15.97 -9.46
CA PRO A 207 -4.89 17.08 -9.43
C PRO A 207 -5.63 18.43 -9.44
N HIS A 208 -5.18 19.38 -8.62
CA HIS A 208 -5.71 20.75 -8.61
C HIS A 208 -5.16 21.61 -9.77
N ILE A 209 -5.06 21.00 -10.95
CA ILE A 209 -4.82 21.68 -12.23
C ILE A 209 -6.09 21.57 -13.05
N ASP A 210 -6.31 22.51 -13.97
CA ASP A 210 -7.47 22.43 -14.86
C ASP A 210 -7.32 21.22 -15.83
N VAL A 211 -7.75 20.07 -15.34
CA VAL A 211 -7.71 18.81 -16.08
C VAL A 211 -8.76 18.78 -17.20
N SER A 212 -9.79 19.63 -17.12
CA SER A 212 -10.85 19.69 -18.12
C SER A 212 -10.35 20.25 -19.45
N ALA A 213 -9.50 21.28 -19.40
CA ALA A 213 -8.89 21.88 -20.58
C ALA A 213 -8.01 20.91 -21.40
N MET A 214 -7.51 19.84 -20.76
CA MET A 214 -6.68 18.80 -21.40
C MET A 214 -7.44 17.49 -21.68
N GLY A 215 -8.76 17.46 -21.46
CA GLY A 215 -9.56 16.26 -21.68
C GLY A 215 -9.24 15.10 -20.74
N MET A 216 -8.67 15.37 -19.56
CA MET A 216 -8.25 14.33 -18.59
C MET A 216 -9.40 13.49 -18.05
N GLY A 217 -10.65 13.97 -18.14
CA GLY A 217 -11.85 13.20 -17.79
C GLY A 217 -12.24 12.15 -18.82
N GLU A 218 -11.61 12.15 -20.00
CA GLU A 218 -11.91 11.25 -21.09
C GLU A 218 -10.91 10.09 -21.17
N HIS A 219 -11.30 8.98 -21.80
CA HIS A 219 -10.44 7.83 -22.12
C HIS A 219 -9.70 7.21 -20.92
N GLY A 220 -10.12 7.46 -19.68
CA GLY A 220 -9.43 6.99 -18.48
C GLY A 220 -8.10 7.71 -18.18
N LEU A 221 -7.84 8.87 -18.79
CA LEU A 221 -6.58 9.60 -18.63
C LEU A 221 -6.34 10.06 -17.19
N ALA A 222 -7.40 10.33 -16.42
CA ALA A 222 -7.27 10.67 -15.01
C ALA A 222 -6.57 9.54 -14.23
N ASN A 223 -6.97 8.28 -14.45
CA ASN A 223 -6.40 7.13 -13.74
C ASN A 223 -5.03 6.71 -14.30
N THR A 224 -4.83 6.82 -15.63
CA THR A 224 -3.61 6.32 -16.27
C THR A 224 -2.45 7.33 -16.21
N VAL A 225 -2.72 8.60 -16.48
CA VAL A 225 -1.71 9.67 -16.50
C VAL A 225 -1.84 10.57 -15.27
N GLY A 226 -3.07 10.98 -14.93
CA GLY A 226 -3.31 11.96 -13.87
C GLY A 226 -2.80 11.49 -12.51
N PHE A 227 -3.20 10.31 -12.07
CA PHE A 227 -2.82 9.77 -10.75
C PHE A 227 -1.33 9.47 -10.65
N THR A 228 -0.72 8.91 -11.70
CA THR A 228 0.72 8.66 -11.71
C THR A 228 1.54 9.94 -11.71
N ALA A 229 1.08 10.97 -12.43
CA ALA A 229 1.70 12.30 -12.42
C ALA A 229 1.56 12.99 -11.05
N ASP A 230 0.40 12.89 -10.42
CA ASP A 230 0.11 13.48 -9.11
C ASP A 230 0.98 12.84 -8.00
N THR A 231 1.08 11.50 -7.97
CA THR A 231 2.01 10.78 -7.10
C THR A 231 3.45 11.25 -7.29
N THR A 232 3.90 11.32 -8.57
CA THR A 232 5.25 11.78 -8.90
C THR A 232 5.51 13.20 -8.40
N LEU A 233 4.60 14.13 -8.66
CA LEU A 233 4.73 15.52 -8.24
C LEU A 233 4.80 15.64 -6.71
N CYS A 234 3.92 14.93 -5.99
CA CYS A 234 3.87 14.94 -4.53
C CYS A 234 5.21 14.52 -3.93
N PHE A 235 5.68 13.31 -4.24
CA PHE A 235 6.90 12.77 -3.63
C PHE A 235 8.15 13.52 -4.08
N MET A 236 8.24 13.91 -5.35
CA MET A 236 9.37 14.72 -5.81
C MET A 236 9.41 16.08 -5.13
N ARG A 237 8.26 16.71 -4.88
CA ARG A 237 8.20 17.92 -4.08
C ARG A 237 8.67 17.68 -2.65
N MET A 238 8.18 16.63 -1.98
CA MET A 238 8.62 16.28 -0.62
C MET A 238 10.13 16.07 -0.54
N ILE A 239 10.72 15.38 -1.53
CA ILE A 239 12.18 15.19 -1.61
C ILE A 239 12.88 16.54 -1.78
N LEU A 240 12.53 17.30 -2.82
CA LEU A 240 13.23 18.53 -3.18
C LEU A 240 13.07 19.67 -2.15
N ASP A 241 11.94 19.70 -1.44
CA ASP A 241 11.70 20.63 -0.32
C ASP A 241 12.53 20.27 0.94
N GLY A 242 13.24 19.12 0.94
CA GLY A 242 14.01 18.64 2.10
C GLY A 242 13.14 18.04 3.21
N PHE A 243 11.86 17.75 2.91
CA PHE A 243 10.91 17.22 3.88
C PHE A 243 11.35 15.88 4.47
N MET A 244 11.89 14.99 3.63
CA MET A 244 12.37 13.69 4.11
C MET A 244 13.60 13.80 5.03
N ASP A 245 14.36 14.89 4.93
CA ASP A 245 15.49 15.16 5.83
C ASP A 245 15.02 15.84 7.12
N GLU A 246 13.92 16.59 7.07
CA GLU A 246 13.25 17.16 8.25
C GLU A 246 12.56 16.06 9.09
N PHE A 247 11.97 15.04 8.43
CA PHE A 247 11.27 13.92 9.06
C PHE A 247 11.91 12.58 8.69
N PRO A 248 13.11 12.27 9.22
CA PRO A 248 13.89 11.12 8.76
C PRO A 248 13.34 9.75 9.17
N ALA A 249 12.46 9.70 10.16
CA ALA A 249 11.88 8.46 10.69
C ALA A 249 10.50 8.12 10.08
N LEU A 250 9.98 8.95 9.18
CA LEU A 250 8.74 8.65 8.49
C LEU A 250 8.92 7.52 7.47
N GLU A 251 8.03 6.54 7.54
CA GLU A 251 7.88 5.49 6.54
C GLU A 251 6.67 5.83 5.64
N MET A 252 6.92 6.08 4.36
CA MET A 252 5.88 6.54 3.41
C MET A 252 5.78 5.59 2.23
N ILE A 253 4.54 5.28 1.82
CA ILE A 253 4.23 4.38 0.71
C ILE A 253 3.74 5.22 -0.47
N ALA A 254 4.48 5.14 -1.57
CA ALA A 254 4.16 5.77 -2.84
C ALA A 254 3.37 4.79 -3.72
N CYS A 255 2.12 5.12 -3.97
CA CYS A 255 1.18 4.28 -4.71
C CYS A 255 1.55 4.12 -6.20
N HIS A 256 1.02 3.06 -6.83
CA HIS A 256 1.13 2.77 -8.26
C HIS A 256 2.60 2.74 -8.74
N GLY A 257 3.43 1.94 -8.02
CA GLY A 257 4.86 1.86 -8.31
C GLY A 257 5.61 3.20 -8.17
N GLY A 258 5.03 4.16 -7.41
CA GLY A 258 5.57 5.51 -7.28
C GLY A 258 5.30 6.40 -8.50
N GLY A 259 4.28 6.08 -9.29
CA GLY A 259 3.93 6.83 -10.50
C GLY A 259 5.03 6.74 -11.57
N THR A 260 5.55 7.88 -12.00
CA THR A 260 6.64 7.91 -13.00
C THR A 260 8.02 8.14 -12.37
N MET A 261 8.14 8.18 -11.02
CA MET A 261 9.42 8.45 -10.34
C MET A 261 10.54 7.49 -10.76
N PRO A 262 10.35 6.16 -10.76
CA PRO A 262 11.43 5.24 -11.12
C PRO A 262 11.93 5.45 -12.56
N TYR A 263 11.00 5.66 -13.50
CA TYR A 263 11.33 5.94 -14.90
C TYR A 263 12.10 7.26 -15.07
N LEU A 264 11.77 8.28 -14.28
CA LEU A 264 12.38 9.63 -14.38
C LEU A 264 13.59 9.83 -13.44
N ALA A 265 14.05 8.80 -12.71
CA ALA A 265 15.12 8.91 -11.72
C ALA A 265 16.36 9.64 -12.25
N ALA A 266 16.91 9.18 -13.37
CA ALA A 266 18.09 9.79 -13.99
C ALA A 266 17.83 11.24 -14.46
N ARG A 267 16.59 11.56 -14.87
CA ARG A 267 16.23 12.93 -15.27
C ARG A 267 16.18 13.88 -14.09
N PHE A 268 15.68 13.44 -12.93
CA PHE A 268 15.72 14.23 -11.70
C PHE A 268 17.15 14.49 -11.25
N ASP A 269 18.01 13.47 -11.25
CA ASP A 269 19.42 13.59 -10.88
C ASP A 269 20.18 14.51 -11.83
N GLN A 270 19.94 14.39 -13.13
CA GLN A 270 20.53 15.27 -14.13
C GLN A 270 20.14 16.74 -13.91
N MET A 271 18.86 17.01 -13.65
CA MET A 271 18.40 18.37 -13.35
C MET A 271 18.99 18.89 -12.03
N TRP A 272 19.03 18.02 -11.01
CA TRP A 272 19.65 18.34 -9.73
C TRP A 272 21.15 18.70 -9.89
N SER A 273 21.91 17.96 -10.71
CA SER A 273 23.34 18.20 -10.96
C SER A 273 23.64 19.56 -11.61
N LYS A 274 22.68 20.12 -12.35
CA LYS A 274 22.82 21.44 -13.01
C LYS A 274 22.68 22.63 -12.05
N GLY A 275 22.32 22.36 -10.79
CA GLY A 275 22.22 23.39 -9.77
C GLY A 275 20.93 24.20 -9.87
N SER A 276 19.97 23.92 -9.00
CA SER A 276 18.83 24.79 -8.75
C SER A 276 19.01 25.49 -7.41
N SER A 277 18.86 26.80 -7.36
CA SER A 277 18.94 27.58 -6.12
C SER A 277 17.81 27.28 -5.12
N SER A 278 16.74 26.63 -5.57
CA SER A 278 15.57 26.31 -4.75
C SER A 278 15.64 24.94 -4.06
N ARG A 279 16.63 24.09 -4.41
CA ARG A 279 16.77 22.78 -3.79
C ARG A 279 17.25 22.86 -2.35
N LYS A 280 16.67 22.02 -1.49
CA LYS A 280 17.04 21.94 -0.07
C LYS A 280 17.76 20.64 0.31
N ILE A 281 18.05 19.78 -0.68
CA ILE A 281 18.68 18.47 -0.48
C ILE A 281 20.15 18.49 -0.93
N SER A 282 20.98 17.72 -0.23
CA SER A 282 22.42 17.59 -0.50
C SER A 282 22.80 16.38 -1.34
N GLN A 283 21.88 15.42 -1.51
CA GLN A 283 22.08 14.19 -2.28
C GLN A 283 21.20 14.19 -3.53
N PRO A 284 21.54 13.41 -4.58
CA PRO A 284 20.69 13.26 -5.75
C PRO A 284 19.28 12.78 -5.37
N PRO A 285 18.21 13.30 -6.01
CA PRO A 285 16.84 12.93 -5.68
C PRO A 285 16.56 11.44 -5.69
N SER A 286 17.13 10.67 -6.63
CA SER A 286 16.92 9.23 -6.74
C SER A 286 17.42 8.46 -5.52
N SER A 287 18.41 8.99 -4.79
CA SER A 287 18.92 8.36 -3.56
C SER A 287 17.85 8.26 -2.45
N TYR A 288 16.87 9.14 -2.45
CA TYR A 288 15.76 9.16 -1.50
C TYR A 288 14.71 8.06 -1.80
N PHE A 289 14.67 7.52 -3.02
CA PHE A 289 13.70 6.47 -3.35
C PHE A 289 13.88 5.23 -2.45
N LYS A 290 15.09 4.90 -2.06
CA LYS A 290 15.40 3.80 -1.14
C LYS A 290 14.88 4.01 0.30
N ARG A 291 14.38 5.21 0.60
CA ARG A 291 13.72 5.55 1.88
C ARG A 291 12.21 5.51 1.80
N LEU A 292 11.65 5.29 0.61
CA LEU A 292 10.23 5.13 0.36
C LEU A 292 9.87 3.66 0.20
N TRP A 293 8.60 3.36 0.34
CA TRP A 293 7.99 2.09 -0.04
C TRP A 293 7.15 2.30 -1.29
N PHE A 294 7.02 1.23 -2.08
CA PHE A 294 6.28 1.25 -3.34
C PHE A 294 5.38 0.03 -3.40
N ASP A 295 4.21 0.14 -4.01
CA ASP A 295 3.42 -1.04 -4.31
C ASP A 295 3.79 -1.62 -5.70
N ALA A 296 3.37 -2.86 -5.94
CA ALA A 296 3.63 -3.59 -7.18
C ALA A 296 2.56 -3.33 -8.28
N ILE A 297 1.78 -2.25 -8.17
CA ILE A 297 0.70 -1.93 -9.11
C ILE A 297 1.27 -1.26 -10.36
N VAL A 298 1.89 -2.05 -11.23
CA VAL A 298 2.56 -1.58 -12.46
C VAL A 298 2.12 -2.34 -13.72
N TYR A 299 1.23 -3.33 -13.60
CA TYR A 299 0.52 -4.09 -14.65
C TYR A 299 1.39 -4.80 -15.71
N ASP A 300 2.71 -4.74 -15.62
CA ASP A 300 3.64 -5.41 -16.54
C ASP A 300 4.82 -6.02 -15.77
N GLN A 301 5.29 -7.20 -16.21
CA GLN A 301 6.37 -7.94 -15.55
C GLN A 301 7.70 -7.17 -15.58
N ARG A 302 8.06 -6.66 -16.76
CA ARG A 302 9.33 -5.92 -16.93
C ARG A 302 9.34 -4.65 -16.10
N THR A 303 8.20 -3.94 -16.05
CA THR A 303 8.06 -2.73 -15.24
C THR A 303 8.21 -3.03 -13.74
N LEU A 304 7.72 -4.19 -13.25
CA LEU A 304 7.94 -4.61 -11.87
C LEU A 304 9.43 -4.90 -11.59
N GLU A 305 10.11 -5.56 -12.51
CA GLU A 305 11.55 -5.83 -12.40
C GLU A 305 12.37 -4.53 -12.42
N ASP A 306 12.05 -3.59 -13.31
CA ASP A 306 12.71 -2.27 -13.38
C ASP A 306 12.45 -1.42 -12.12
N LEU A 307 11.25 -1.53 -11.52
CA LEU A 307 10.96 -0.91 -10.22
C LEU A 307 11.86 -1.50 -9.13
N ILE A 308 11.93 -2.83 -9.03
CA ILE A 308 12.76 -3.53 -8.05
C ILE A 308 14.24 -3.18 -8.21
N ASP A 309 14.74 -3.13 -9.45
CA ASP A 309 16.13 -2.75 -9.75
C ASP A 309 16.42 -1.30 -9.30
N THR A 310 15.43 -0.41 -9.40
CA THR A 310 15.60 1.01 -9.07
C THR A 310 15.56 1.26 -7.56
N VAL A 311 14.60 0.65 -6.83
CA VAL A 311 14.33 0.99 -5.42
C VAL A 311 14.84 -0.05 -4.42
N GLY A 312 15.09 -1.29 -4.87
CA GLY A 312 15.39 -2.45 -4.04
C GLY A 312 14.13 -3.26 -3.73
N VAL A 313 14.24 -4.59 -3.81
CA VAL A 313 13.11 -5.49 -3.55
C VAL A 313 12.53 -5.34 -2.14
N GLU A 314 13.37 -4.98 -1.19
CA GLU A 314 13.00 -4.75 0.21
C GLU A 314 12.09 -3.53 0.42
N ARG A 315 11.83 -2.76 -0.62
CA ARG A 315 10.96 -1.56 -0.63
C ARG A 315 9.69 -1.74 -1.44
N VAL A 316 9.45 -2.93 -2.01
CA VAL A 316 8.27 -3.20 -2.84
C VAL A 316 7.27 -4.07 -2.06
N LEU A 317 6.00 -3.68 -2.10
CA LEU A 317 4.88 -4.29 -1.38
C LEU A 317 3.86 -4.82 -2.39
N TYR A 318 3.19 -5.93 -2.10
CA TYR A 318 2.03 -6.33 -2.89
C TYR A 318 0.86 -5.38 -2.61
N GLY A 319 0.15 -4.98 -3.67
CA GLY A 319 -1.06 -4.18 -3.63
C GLY A 319 -1.94 -4.50 -4.85
N SER A 320 -3.24 -4.28 -4.77
CA SER A 320 -4.19 -4.66 -5.81
C SER A 320 -4.98 -3.52 -6.43
N ASP A 321 -5.10 -2.39 -5.74
CA ASP A 321 -6.04 -1.30 -6.06
C ASP A 321 -7.52 -1.73 -6.11
N TYR A 322 -7.83 -2.88 -5.47
CA TYR A 322 -9.22 -3.34 -5.36
C TYR A 322 -10.04 -2.36 -4.50
N PRO A 323 -11.31 -2.06 -4.82
CA PRO A 323 -12.15 -2.66 -5.85
C PRO A 323 -12.34 -1.78 -7.10
N PHE A 324 -11.39 -0.91 -7.42
CA PHE A 324 -11.47 -0.06 -8.61
C PHE A 324 -11.43 -0.88 -9.90
N LEU A 325 -11.98 -0.30 -10.99
CA LEU A 325 -12.03 -0.97 -12.30
C LEU A 325 -10.66 -1.40 -12.82
N ILE A 326 -9.63 -0.61 -12.51
CA ILE A 326 -8.24 -0.88 -12.88
C ILE A 326 -7.57 -1.87 -11.91
N GLY A 327 -8.15 -2.08 -10.72
CA GLY A 327 -7.59 -2.98 -9.69
C GLY A 327 -7.54 -4.44 -10.15
N ASP A 328 -6.48 -5.15 -9.76
CA ASP A 328 -6.23 -6.52 -10.22
C ASP A 328 -5.51 -7.36 -9.14
N MET A 329 -6.27 -7.95 -8.20
CA MET A 329 -5.69 -8.82 -7.18
C MET A 329 -4.92 -9.99 -7.76
N VAL A 330 -5.49 -10.65 -8.77
CA VAL A 330 -4.95 -11.90 -9.33
C VAL A 330 -3.76 -11.63 -10.24
N GLY A 331 -3.93 -10.74 -11.22
CA GLY A 331 -2.88 -10.52 -12.22
C GLY A 331 -1.63 -9.85 -11.65
N ILE A 332 -1.77 -8.97 -10.63
CA ILE A 332 -0.60 -8.40 -9.93
C ILE A 332 0.10 -9.49 -9.12
N LEU A 333 -0.66 -10.36 -8.41
CA LEU A 333 -0.09 -11.47 -7.67
C LEU A 333 0.65 -12.46 -8.59
N GLU A 334 0.10 -12.78 -9.77
CA GLU A 334 0.75 -13.62 -10.78
C GLU A 334 2.10 -13.04 -11.25
N ARG A 335 2.23 -11.72 -11.34
CA ARG A 335 3.49 -11.05 -11.69
C ARG A 335 4.50 -11.16 -10.54
N VAL A 336 4.06 -10.93 -9.32
CA VAL A 336 4.89 -11.12 -8.11
C VAL A 336 5.36 -12.58 -8.01
N ASP A 337 4.49 -13.55 -8.33
CA ASP A 337 4.82 -14.98 -8.25
C ASP A 337 5.85 -15.45 -9.30
N LYS A 338 6.06 -14.68 -10.36
CA LYS A 338 7.13 -14.92 -11.35
C LYS A 338 8.51 -14.44 -10.89
N LEU A 339 8.59 -13.65 -9.83
CA LEU A 339 9.87 -13.23 -9.27
C LEU A 339 10.63 -14.43 -8.66
N PRO A 340 11.97 -14.37 -8.57
CA PRO A 340 12.75 -15.36 -7.82
C PRO A 340 12.20 -15.53 -6.39
N PRO A 341 12.19 -16.76 -5.83
CA PRO A 341 11.52 -17.05 -4.56
C PRO A 341 11.80 -16.06 -3.42
N PRO A 342 13.06 -15.64 -3.13
CA PRO A 342 13.30 -14.67 -2.05
C PRO A 342 12.66 -13.30 -2.32
N GLN A 343 12.66 -12.85 -3.58
CA GLN A 343 12.05 -11.59 -3.96
C GLN A 343 10.51 -11.67 -3.91
N ARG A 344 9.96 -12.76 -4.45
CA ARG A 344 8.53 -13.07 -4.39
C ARG A 344 8.02 -13.03 -2.95
N ASP A 345 8.67 -13.76 -2.05
CA ASP A 345 8.23 -13.90 -0.66
C ASP A 345 8.34 -12.55 0.10
N ALA A 346 9.37 -11.76 -0.22
CA ALA A 346 9.51 -10.40 0.31
C ALA A 346 8.34 -9.51 -0.13
N VAL A 347 7.99 -9.49 -1.43
CA VAL A 347 6.92 -8.63 -1.98
C VAL A 347 5.55 -9.12 -1.54
N ARG A 348 5.28 -10.45 -1.52
CA ARG A 348 3.99 -11.00 -1.10
C ARG A 348 3.59 -10.59 0.31
N SER A 349 4.53 -10.62 1.27
CA SER A 349 4.23 -10.34 2.67
C SER A 349 5.43 -9.91 3.51
N GLY A 350 6.64 -10.41 3.26
CA GLY A 350 7.78 -10.19 4.15
C GLY A 350 8.07 -8.72 4.40
N ASN A 351 7.96 -7.89 3.38
CA ASN A 351 8.13 -6.45 3.48
C ASN A 351 7.01 -5.78 4.28
N ALA A 352 5.75 -6.17 4.04
CA ALA A 352 4.60 -5.67 4.79
C ALA A 352 4.68 -6.06 6.27
N MET A 353 5.02 -7.31 6.58
CA MET A 353 5.22 -7.77 7.96
C MET A 353 6.28 -6.93 8.68
N ARG A 354 7.39 -6.60 8.00
CA ARG A 354 8.44 -5.76 8.57
C ARG A 354 7.97 -4.32 8.78
N LEU A 355 7.31 -3.71 7.78
CA LEU A 355 6.88 -2.31 7.84
C LEU A 355 5.82 -2.09 8.92
N PHE A 356 4.82 -2.97 8.99
CA PHE A 356 3.66 -2.83 9.87
C PHE A 356 3.78 -3.62 11.18
N GLN A 357 4.86 -4.36 11.38
CA GLN A 357 5.10 -5.21 12.58
C GLN A 357 3.96 -6.22 12.81
N LEU A 358 3.52 -6.89 11.74
CA LEU A 358 2.43 -7.88 11.71
C LEU A 358 2.89 -9.27 12.15
#